data_ce1659970aae8a1ee1233561b8d8a8ca
#
_entry.id   ce1659970aae8a1ee1233561b8d8a8ca
#
_cell.length_a   1.000
_cell.length_b   1.000
_cell.length_c   1.000
_cell.angle_alpha   90.00
_cell.angle_beta   90.00
_cell.angle_gamma   90.00
#
_symmetry.space_group_name_H-M   'P 1'
#
loop_
_entity.id
_entity.type
_entity.pdbx_description
1 polymer ?
#
loop_
_entity_poly.entity_id
_entity_poly.type
_entity_poly.pdbx_seq_one_letter_code
_entity_poly.pdbx_strand_id
1 'polypeptide(L)' 'MIMKLSVHLKPNSRHREEVITNDDGSLTIYTKAPAIEGRANLAAVKLLAKHFGVAPSKIKLVRGATSKYKVFEVDNKAE' A
#
# COMPACT_ATOMS: atom_id res chain seq x y z
N MET A 1 11.40 3.96 -13.28
CA MET A 1 11.81 2.70 -12.65
C MET A 1 10.64 2.14 -11.86
N ILE A 2 10.39 0.85 -11.95
CA ILE A 2 9.27 0.22 -11.25
C ILE A 2 9.82 -0.61 -10.10
N MET A 3 9.26 -0.38 -8.91
CA MET A 3 9.59 -1.17 -7.73
C MET A 3 8.42 -2.05 -7.36
N LYS A 4 8.70 -3.30 -7.00
CA LYS A 4 7.69 -4.18 -6.42
C LYS A 4 7.86 -4.19 -4.92
N LEU A 5 6.76 -4.01 -4.21
CA LEU A 5 6.74 -3.92 -2.76
C LEU A 5 5.85 -5.01 -2.19
N SER A 6 6.39 -5.77 -1.26
CA SER A 6 5.59 -6.70 -0.48
C SER A 6 4.97 -5.93 0.69
N VAL A 7 3.65 -5.99 0.80
CA VAL A 7 2.90 -5.21 1.77
C VAL A 7 2.02 -6.13 2.61
N HIS A 8 2.12 -5.99 3.93
CA HIS A 8 1.15 -6.59 4.84
C HIS A 8 0.14 -5.52 5.20
N LEU A 9 -1.08 -5.64 4.69
CA LEU A 9 -2.15 -4.67 4.91
C LEU A 9 -2.97 -5.07 6.12
N LYS A 10 -3.10 -4.13 7.06
CA LYS A 10 -3.90 -4.30 8.27
C LYS A 10 -5.07 -3.33 8.24
N PRO A 11 -6.25 -3.80 7.79
CA PRO A 11 -7.44 -2.96 7.71
C PRO A 11 -8.10 -2.80 9.08
N ASN A 12 -9.09 -1.93 9.14
CA ASN A 12 -9.89 -1.68 10.35
C ASN A 12 -9.06 -1.21 11.54
N SER A 13 -7.98 -0.48 11.28
CA SER A 13 -7.18 0.12 12.34
C SER A 13 -8.02 1.18 13.05
N ARG A 14 -8.00 1.16 14.38
CA ARG A 14 -8.80 2.11 15.16
C ARG A 14 -8.11 3.45 15.38
N HIS A 15 -6.79 3.44 15.39
CA HIS A 15 -6.06 4.58 15.91
C HIS A 15 -5.12 5.24 14.92
N ARG A 16 -4.84 4.61 13.79
CA ARG A 16 -3.84 5.18 12.91
C ARG A 16 -3.96 4.70 11.46
N GLU A 17 -3.46 5.54 10.60
CA GLU A 17 -3.12 5.16 9.23
C GLU A 17 -1.63 5.41 9.08
N GLU A 18 -0.87 4.37 8.80
CA GLU A 18 0.58 4.45 8.89
C GLU A 18 1.23 3.45 7.94
N VAL A 19 2.37 3.83 7.37
CA VAL A 19 3.20 2.96 6.57
C VAL A 19 4.51 2.74 7.33
N ILE A 20 4.81 1.49 7.64
CA ILE A 20 6.02 1.12 8.36
C ILE A 20 6.91 0.29 7.45
N THR A 21 8.18 0.68 7.32
CA THR A 21 9.17 -0.11 6.60
C THR A 21 9.77 -1.14 7.55
N ASN A 22 9.68 -2.41 7.18
CA ASN A 22 10.22 -3.50 7.97
C ASN A 22 11.70 -3.74 7.63
N ASP A 23 12.40 -4.46 8.49
CA ASP A 23 13.83 -4.72 8.33
C ASP A 23 14.17 -5.47 7.04
N ASP A 24 13.26 -6.28 6.55
CA ASP A 24 13.47 -7.06 5.33
C ASP A 24 13.11 -6.30 4.05
N GLY A 25 12.75 -5.03 4.17
CA GLY A 25 12.37 -4.20 3.03
C GLY A 25 10.88 -4.24 2.69
N SER A 26 10.12 -5.11 3.33
CA SER A 26 8.67 -5.12 3.14
C SER A 26 8.03 -3.97 3.91
N LEU A 27 6.75 -3.72 3.63
CA LEU A 27 6.00 -2.66 4.30
C LEU A 27 4.82 -3.24 5.05
N THR A 28 4.51 -2.64 6.19
CA THR A 28 3.27 -2.88 6.90
C THR A 28 2.43 -1.62 6.82
N ILE A 29 1.19 -1.75 6.35
CA ILE A 29 0.30 -0.60 6.21
C ILE A 29 -0.91 -0.80 7.14
N TYR A 30 -1.10 0.17 8.03
CA TYR A 30 -2.30 0.25 8.85
C TYR A 30 -3.26 1.23 8.19
N THR A 31 -4.51 0.83 8.01
CA THR A 31 -5.53 1.73 7.48
C THR A 31 -6.82 1.57 8.28
N LYS A 32 -7.52 2.67 8.46
CA LYS A 32 -8.84 2.67 9.11
C LYS A 32 -9.91 2.12 8.17
N ALA A 33 -9.64 2.08 6.88
CA ALA A 33 -10.61 1.59 5.91
C ALA A 33 -10.87 0.10 6.11
N PRO A 34 -12.12 -0.35 5.92
CA PRO A 34 -12.47 -1.76 6.04
C PRO A 34 -11.99 -2.56 4.82
N ALA A 35 -11.77 -3.86 5.01
CA ALA A 35 -11.41 -4.76 3.92
C ALA A 35 -12.66 -5.18 3.15
N ILE A 36 -13.41 -4.20 2.65
CA ILE A 36 -14.67 -4.40 1.96
C ILE A 36 -14.63 -3.63 0.64
N GLU A 37 -15.02 -4.29 -0.44
CA GLU A 37 -15.17 -3.64 -1.74
C GLU A 37 -13.92 -2.88 -2.19
N GLY A 38 -12.75 -3.38 -1.83
CA GLY A 38 -11.49 -2.76 -2.23
C GLY A 38 -11.15 -1.47 -1.49
N ARG A 39 -11.89 -1.09 -0.46
CA ARG A 39 -11.63 0.16 0.26
C ARG A 39 -10.26 0.20 0.91
N ALA A 40 -9.87 -0.90 1.56
CA ALA A 40 -8.54 -0.96 2.17
C ALA A 40 -7.44 -0.91 1.12
N ASN A 41 -7.66 -1.52 -0.05
CA ASN A 41 -6.69 -1.47 -1.14
C ASN A 41 -6.53 -0.05 -1.66
N LEU A 42 -7.62 0.69 -1.84
CA LEU A 42 -7.55 2.09 -2.26
C LEU A 42 -6.86 2.95 -1.23
N ALA A 43 -7.14 2.72 0.06
CA ALA A 43 -6.47 3.45 1.13
C ALA A 43 -4.97 3.17 1.12
N ALA A 44 -4.58 1.90 0.90
CA ALA A 44 -3.18 1.54 0.80
C ALA A 44 -2.49 2.26 -0.35
N VAL A 45 -3.14 2.35 -1.51
CA VAL A 45 -2.60 3.09 -2.65
C VAL A 45 -2.35 4.54 -2.29
N LYS A 46 -3.30 5.18 -1.63
CA LYS A 46 -3.15 6.59 -1.22
C LYS A 46 -2.01 6.78 -0.22
N LEU A 47 -1.90 5.87 0.74
CA LEU A 47 -0.85 5.92 1.74
C LEU A 47 0.53 5.71 1.12
N LEU A 48 0.63 4.75 0.20
CA LEU A 48 1.89 4.51 -0.52
C LEU A 48 2.26 5.69 -1.40
N ALA A 49 1.29 6.30 -2.08
CA ALA A 49 1.54 7.47 -2.90
C ALA A 49 2.13 8.60 -2.07
N LYS A 50 1.57 8.84 -0.90
CA LYS A 50 2.06 9.86 0.00
C LYS A 50 3.45 9.51 0.53
N HIS A 51 3.65 8.24 0.89
CA HIS A 51 4.93 7.77 1.44
C HIS A 51 6.08 7.94 0.43
N PHE A 52 5.84 7.63 -0.84
CA PHE A 52 6.86 7.73 -1.87
C PHE A 52 6.86 9.08 -2.61
N GLY A 53 5.90 9.94 -2.32
CA GLY A 53 5.81 11.24 -2.98
C GLY A 53 5.46 11.16 -4.46
N VAL A 54 4.61 10.22 -4.83
CA VAL A 54 4.17 10.02 -6.23
C VAL A 54 2.66 10.13 -6.30
N ALA A 55 2.13 10.30 -7.52
CA ALA A 55 0.69 10.30 -7.73
C ALA A 55 0.12 8.89 -7.47
N PRO A 56 -1.12 8.78 -6.97
CA PRO A 56 -1.74 7.47 -6.77
C PRO A 56 -1.81 6.62 -8.03
N SER A 57 -1.92 7.24 -9.19
CA SER A 57 -1.95 6.52 -10.46
C SER A 57 -0.65 5.80 -10.80
N LYS A 58 0.43 6.10 -10.07
CA LYS A 58 1.72 5.44 -10.24
C LYS A 58 1.82 4.14 -9.43
N ILE A 59 0.79 3.81 -8.67
CA ILE A 59 0.80 2.64 -7.80
C ILE A 59 -0.26 1.66 -8.28
N LYS A 60 0.15 0.40 -8.44
CA LYS A 60 -0.74 -0.66 -8.89
C LYS A 60 -0.67 -1.85 -7.95
N LEU A 61 -1.83 -2.41 -7.63
CA LEU A 61 -1.91 -3.69 -6.93
C LEU A 61 -1.78 -4.79 -7.97
N VAL A 62 -0.73 -5.58 -7.88
CA VAL A 62 -0.46 -6.62 -8.88
C VAL A 62 -0.70 -8.03 -8.36
N ARG A 63 -0.82 -8.21 -7.05
CA ARG A 63 -1.08 -9.52 -6.47
C ARG A 63 -1.74 -9.38 -5.10
N GLY A 64 -2.57 -10.34 -4.73
CA GLY A 64 -3.13 -10.41 -3.39
C GLY A 64 -4.31 -9.50 -3.14
N ALA A 65 -5.16 -9.25 -4.15
CA ALA A 65 -6.30 -8.33 -4.02
C ALA A 65 -7.21 -8.69 -2.84
N THR A 66 -7.36 -9.98 -2.54
CA THR A 66 -8.22 -10.44 -1.45
C THR A 66 -7.42 -10.98 -0.26
N SER A 67 -6.12 -10.77 -0.24
CA SER A 67 -5.24 -11.27 0.80
C SER A 67 -4.74 -10.14 1.68
N LYS A 68 -4.33 -10.47 2.90
CA LYS A 68 -3.61 -9.54 3.77
C LYS A 68 -2.23 -9.22 3.23
N TYR A 69 -1.65 -10.14 2.48
CA TYR A 69 -0.31 -9.99 1.90
C TYR A 69 -0.47 -9.63 0.43
N LYS A 70 -0.01 -8.46 0.08
CA LYS A 70 -0.20 -7.89 -1.24
C LYS A 70 1.13 -7.52 -1.86
N VAL A 71 1.17 -7.46 -3.19
CA VAL A 71 2.32 -6.91 -3.90
C VAL A 71 1.83 -5.72 -4.70
N PHE A 72 2.46 -4.57 -4.47
CA PHE A 72 2.20 -3.36 -5.22
C PHE A 72 3.39 -3.02 -6.10
N GLU A 73 3.12 -2.45 -7.25
CA GLU A 73 4.14 -1.84 -8.08
C GLU A 73 4.06 -0.33 -7.93
N VAL A 74 5.21 0.28 -7.74
CA VAL A 74 5.32 1.74 -7.65
C VAL A 74 6.22 2.20 -8.79
N ASP A 75 5.67 3.03 -9.66
CA ASP A 75 6.45 3.67 -10.71
C ASP A 75 6.92 5.01 -10.18
N ASN A 76 8.20 5.07 -9.78
CA ASN A 76 8.77 6.29 -9.23
C ASN A 76 9.58 7.08 -10.25
N LYS A 77 9.32 6.84 -11.52
CA LYS A 77 9.98 7.59 -12.57
C LYS A 77 9.60 9.06 -12.48
N ALA A 78 10.60 9.91 -12.39
CA ALA A 78 10.39 11.33 -12.44
C ALA A 78 9.95 11.75 -13.86
N GLU A 79 8.99 12.66 -13.91
CA GLU A 79 8.56 13.21 -15.18
C GLU A 79 9.15 14.58 -15.40
#